data_b48cad55c556b5cb5a00da64afa2e337
#
_entry.id   b48cad55c556b5cb5a00da64afa2e337
#
_cell.length_a   1.000
_cell.length_b   1.000
_cell.length_c   1.000
_cell.angle_alpha   90.00
_cell.angle_beta   90.00
_cell.angle_gamma   90.00
#
_symmetry.space_group_name_H-M   'P 1'
#
loop_
_entity.id
_entity.type
_entity.pdbx_description
1 polymer ?
#
loop_
_entity_poly.entity_id
_entity_poly.type
_entity_poly.pdbx_seq_one_letter_code
_entity_poly.pdbx_strand_id
1 'polypeptide(L)'
;PATLNRFGLKDADGKSLTLKADGTGSFADYIRSLYIASAEGALKSGADISRFKCLTVKDGHVTAIDMKAYAKEVNRLKPVPAFDWFDAGSGENDEFGTVKNTPRHFTAFSSARDPKHHAMAPAKEIALLDPFTSISRKDVTVAPHFRIRHGFEDRDTVLAVPASVAL
;
A
#
# COMPACT_ATOMS: atom_id res chain seq x y z
N PRO A 1 12.27 -1.56 -1.43
CA PRO A 1 12.38 -3.03 -1.21
C PRO A 1 12.93 -3.36 0.18
N ALA A 2 14.05 -2.74 0.62
CA ALA A 2 14.70 -3.07 1.89
C ALA A 2 13.77 -2.98 3.11
N THR A 3 12.91 -1.97 3.19
CA THR A 3 11.94 -1.80 4.28
C THR A 3 10.90 -2.93 4.28
N LEU A 4 10.32 -3.24 3.13
CA LEU A 4 9.35 -4.33 2.99
C LEU A 4 9.97 -5.68 3.37
N ASN A 5 11.17 -5.97 2.88
CA ASN A 5 11.83 -7.25 3.17
C ASN A 5 12.14 -7.44 4.67
N ARG A 6 12.31 -6.35 5.43
CA ARG A 6 12.51 -6.42 6.89
C ARG A 6 11.26 -6.84 7.67
N PHE A 7 10.08 -6.69 7.09
CA PHE A 7 8.85 -7.16 7.73
C PHE A 7 8.74 -8.69 7.79
N GLY A 8 9.55 -9.41 6.99
CA GLY A 8 9.58 -10.86 7.00
C GLY A 8 8.26 -11.51 6.56
N LEU A 9 7.54 -10.84 5.64
CA LEU A 9 6.22 -11.27 5.17
C LEU A 9 6.27 -12.69 4.59
N LYS A 10 5.20 -13.45 4.83
CA LYS A 10 5.03 -14.82 4.34
C LYS A 10 3.62 -14.99 3.76
N ASP A 11 3.49 -15.84 2.75
CA ASP A 11 2.18 -16.27 2.27
C ASP A 11 1.54 -17.31 3.21
N ALA A 12 0.35 -17.78 2.85
CA ALA A 12 -0.42 -18.76 3.63
C ALA A 12 0.31 -20.11 3.80
N ASP A 13 1.23 -20.43 2.90
CA ASP A 13 2.05 -21.65 2.94
C ASP A 13 3.35 -21.45 3.74
N GLY A 14 3.55 -20.28 4.33
CA GLY A 14 4.74 -19.92 5.10
C GLY A 14 5.95 -19.55 4.25
N LYS A 15 5.81 -19.41 2.93
CA LYS A 15 6.88 -19.03 2.03
C LYS A 15 7.18 -17.55 2.13
N SER A 16 8.45 -17.19 2.26
CA SER A 16 8.88 -15.79 2.36
C SER A 16 8.59 -15.00 1.08
N LEU A 17 8.02 -13.82 1.28
CA LEU A 17 7.71 -12.87 0.22
C LEU A 17 8.74 -11.74 0.23
N THR A 18 9.44 -11.57 -0.88
CA THR A 18 10.50 -10.57 -1.02
C THR A 18 10.35 -9.74 -2.27
N LEU A 19 10.88 -8.52 -2.23
CA LEU A 19 10.88 -7.57 -3.35
C LEU A 19 12.32 -7.18 -3.68
N LYS A 20 12.70 -7.26 -4.95
CA LYS A 20 13.99 -6.82 -5.47
C LYS A 20 13.99 -5.33 -5.80
N ALA A 21 15.17 -4.75 -6.01
CA ALA A 21 15.33 -3.34 -6.34
C ALA A 21 14.65 -2.92 -7.65
N ASP A 22 14.55 -3.83 -8.59
CA ASP A 22 13.87 -3.66 -9.88
C ASP A 22 12.33 -3.80 -9.80
N GLY A 23 11.78 -4.03 -8.60
CA GLY A 23 10.35 -4.22 -8.38
C GLY A 23 9.84 -5.63 -8.69
N THR A 24 10.72 -6.58 -9.01
CA THR A 24 10.37 -8.00 -9.18
C THR A 24 10.52 -8.78 -7.88
N GLY A 25 10.03 -10.01 -7.84
CA GLY A 25 10.17 -10.91 -6.70
C GLY A 25 8.86 -11.52 -6.25
N SER A 26 8.93 -12.45 -5.27
CA SER A 26 7.76 -13.22 -4.82
C SER A 26 6.64 -12.34 -4.25
N PHE A 27 6.96 -11.20 -3.62
CA PHE A 27 5.95 -10.26 -3.17
C PHE A 27 5.21 -9.62 -4.35
N ALA A 28 5.92 -9.20 -5.41
CA ALA A 28 5.29 -8.63 -6.60
C ALA A 28 4.38 -9.65 -7.30
N ASP A 29 4.80 -10.91 -7.36
CA ASP A 29 4.02 -12.00 -7.94
C ASP A 29 2.77 -12.29 -7.09
N TYR A 30 2.90 -12.26 -5.77
CA TYR A 30 1.78 -12.38 -4.85
C TYR A 30 0.74 -11.27 -5.07
N ILE A 31 1.16 -10.01 -5.17
CA ILE A 31 0.26 -8.88 -5.45
C ILE A 31 -0.46 -9.06 -6.81
N ARG A 32 0.27 -9.50 -7.85
CA ARG A 32 -0.35 -9.81 -9.15
C ARG A 32 -1.42 -10.89 -9.05
N SER A 33 -1.14 -11.95 -8.29
CA SER A 33 -2.09 -13.05 -8.10
C SER A 33 -3.40 -12.59 -7.44
N LEU A 34 -3.32 -11.67 -6.48
CA LEU A 34 -4.51 -11.07 -5.84
C LEU A 34 -5.35 -10.25 -6.83
N TYR A 35 -4.72 -9.45 -7.69
CA TYR A 35 -5.43 -8.71 -8.73
C TYR A 35 -6.10 -9.65 -9.73
N ILE A 36 -5.38 -10.69 -10.20
CA ILE A 36 -5.91 -11.69 -11.13
C ILE A 36 -7.10 -12.41 -10.50
N ALA A 37 -6.97 -12.88 -9.26
CA ALA A 37 -8.04 -13.57 -8.56
C ALA A 37 -9.29 -12.69 -8.37
N SER A 38 -9.09 -11.41 -8.05
CA SER A 38 -10.17 -10.44 -7.92
C SER A 38 -10.90 -10.21 -9.23
N ALA A 39 -10.16 -9.99 -10.33
CA ALA A 39 -10.73 -9.79 -11.66
C ALA A 39 -11.43 -11.04 -12.18
N GLU A 40 -10.87 -12.22 -11.93
CA GLU A 40 -11.50 -13.52 -12.25
C GLU A 40 -12.81 -13.71 -11.49
N GLY A 41 -12.85 -13.36 -10.21
CA GLY A 41 -14.08 -13.39 -9.40
C GLY A 41 -15.16 -12.45 -9.94
N ALA A 42 -14.77 -11.24 -10.35
CA ALA A 42 -15.66 -10.28 -10.98
C ALA A 42 -16.22 -10.81 -12.30
N LEU A 43 -15.36 -11.35 -13.18
CA LEU A 43 -15.75 -11.95 -14.44
C LEU A 43 -16.76 -13.10 -14.25
N LYS A 44 -16.47 -14.02 -13.32
CA LYS A 44 -17.37 -15.12 -12.97
C LYS A 44 -18.72 -14.68 -12.41
N SER A 45 -18.78 -13.53 -11.75
CA SER A 45 -20.04 -12.96 -11.26
C SER A 45 -20.80 -12.16 -12.33
N GLY A 46 -20.32 -12.15 -13.57
CA GLY A 46 -20.97 -11.48 -14.72
C GLY A 46 -20.63 -10.00 -14.83
N ALA A 47 -19.62 -9.50 -14.12
CA ALA A 47 -19.19 -8.11 -14.28
C ALA A 47 -18.47 -7.90 -15.62
N ASP A 48 -18.74 -6.78 -16.28
CA ASP A 48 -17.99 -6.37 -17.47
C ASP A 48 -16.63 -5.78 -17.06
N ILE A 49 -15.58 -6.53 -17.34
CA ILE A 49 -14.19 -6.12 -17.11
C ILE A 49 -13.47 -5.70 -18.39
N SER A 50 -14.14 -5.65 -19.54
CA SER A 50 -13.54 -5.37 -20.87
C SER A 50 -12.89 -4.00 -20.98
N ARG A 51 -13.29 -3.05 -20.14
CA ARG A 51 -12.70 -1.72 -20.03
C ARG A 51 -11.26 -1.71 -19.52
N PHE A 52 -10.86 -2.74 -18.76
CA PHE A 52 -9.51 -2.81 -18.19
C PHE A 52 -8.52 -3.42 -19.18
N LYS A 53 -7.84 -2.56 -19.93
CA LYS A 53 -6.87 -2.99 -20.95
C LYS A 53 -5.59 -3.61 -20.34
N CYS A 54 -5.37 -3.39 -19.05
CA CYS A 54 -4.30 -4.03 -18.31
C CYS A 54 -4.51 -5.54 -18.09
N LEU A 55 -5.74 -6.05 -18.25
CA LEU A 55 -6.06 -7.46 -18.05
C LEU A 55 -5.95 -8.28 -19.34
N THR A 56 -5.44 -9.48 -19.24
CA THR A 56 -5.48 -10.48 -20.32
C THR A 56 -6.52 -11.54 -19.99
N VAL A 57 -7.52 -11.68 -20.85
CA VAL A 57 -8.56 -12.71 -20.75
C VAL A 57 -8.37 -13.73 -21.87
N LYS A 58 -8.30 -15.01 -21.54
CA LYS A 58 -8.23 -16.14 -22.48
C LYS A 58 -9.21 -17.21 -22.04
N ASP A 59 -9.97 -17.72 -22.99
CA ASP A 59 -10.93 -18.83 -22.78
C ASP A 59 -11.89 -18.56 -21.60
N GLY A 60 -12.30 -17.29 -21.41
CA GLY A 60 -13.19 -16.89 -20.32
C GLY A 60 -12.52 -16.74 -18.95
N HIS A 61 -11.19 -16.77 -18.89
CA HIS A 61 -10.42 -16.63 -17.65
C HIS A 61 -9.46 -15.46 -17.69
N VAL A 62 -9.27 -14.78 -16.55
CA VAL A 62 -8.24 -13.75 -16.39
C VAL A 62 -6.90 -14.44 -16.14
N THR A 63 -5.98 -14.37 -17.10
CA THR A 63 -4.71 -15.09 -17.07
C THR A 63 -3.50 -14.23 -16.72
N ALA A 64 -3.59 -12.91 -16.91
CA ALA A 64 -2.47 -12.02 -16.60
C ALA A 64 -2.96 -10.58 -16.34
N ILE A 65 -2.10 -9.81 -15.69
CA ILE A 65 -2.23 -8.35 -15.54
C ILE A 65 -0.89 -7.66 -15.88
N ASP A 66 -0.95 -6.64 -16.72
CA ASP A 66 0.16 -5.71 -16.92
C ASP A 66 0.09 -4.61 -15.85
N MET A 67 1.00 -4.68 -14.87
CA MET A 67 1.03 -3.72 -13.77
C MET A 67 1.38 -2.29 -14.19
N LYS A 68 2.11 -2.11 -15.30
CA LYS A 68 2.41 -0.77 -15.82
C LYS A 68 1.19 -0.15 -16.47
N ALA A 69 0.43 -0.94 -17.24
CA ALA A 69 -0.84 -0.50 -17.80
C ALA A 69 -1.86 -0.23 -16.68
N TYR A 70 -1.98 -1.13 -15.70
CA TYR A 70 -2.83 -0.95 -14.52
C TYR A 70 -2.54 0.37 -13.80
N ALA A 71 -1.27 0.68 -13.54
CA ALA A 71 -0.90 1.91 -12.87
C ALA A 71 -1.33 3.17 -13.65
N LYS A 72 -1.34 3.11 -15.00
CA LYS A 72 -1.80 4.22 -15.84
C LYS A 72 -3.32 4.31 -15.92
N GLU A 73 -4.02 3.18 -15.93
CA GLU A 73 -5.47 3.13 -16.06
C GLU A 73 -6.20 3.49 -14.77
N VAL A 74 -5.69 3.00 -13.64
CA VAL A 74 -6.41 3.02 -12.37
C VAL A 74 -5.82 4.01 -11.38
N ASN A 75 -4.52 4.05 -11.22
CA ASN A 75 -3.89 4.88 -10.20
C ASN A 75 -3.82 6.35 -10.59
N ARG A 76 -3.91 7.24 -9.58
CA ARG A 76 -3.60 8.67 -9.75
C ARG A 76 -2.12 8.94 -10.03
N LEU A 77 -1.26 7.93 -9.91
CA LEU A 77 0.20 8.08 -10.01
C LEU A 77 0.70 9.25 -9.15
N LYS A 78 0.28 9.29 -7.89
CA LYS A 78 0.78 10.30 -6.95
C LYS A 78 2.31 10.32 -6.97
N PRO A 79 2.93 11.51 -7.01
CA PRO A 79 4.38 11.62 -6.91
C PRO A 79 4.87 11.04 -5.57
N VAL A 80 6.14 10.70 -5.51
CA VAL A 80 6.77 10.27 -4.25
C VAL A 80 7.44 11.49 -3.62
N PRO A 81 7.15 11.76 -2.35
CA PRO A 81 6.31 11.04 -1.40
C PRO A 81 4.81 11.31 -1.63
N ALA A 82 3.97 10.26 -1.53
CA ALA A 82 2.55 10.37 -1.87
C ALA A 82 1.71 11.08 -0.79
N PHE A 83 2.13 11.03 0.47
CA PHE A 83 1.35 11.51 1.62
C PHE A 83 2.11 12.54 2.46
N ASP A 84 3.34 12.30 2.83
CA ASP A 84 4.17 13.23 3.58
C ASP A 84 5.01 14.07 2.61
N TRP A 85 4.47 15.17 2.11
CA TRP A 85 5.14 15.99 1.09
C TRP A 85 6.38 16.69 1.65
N PHE A 86 7.38 16.92 0.78
CA PHE A 86 8.65 17.53 1.19
C PHE A 86 8.49 18.95 1.75
N ASP A 87 7.44 19.67 1.37
CA ASP A 87 7.12 21.01 1.87
C ASP A 87 6.07 21.00 2.99
N ALA A 88 5.73 19.81 3.51
CA ALA A 88 4.69 19.58 4.48
C ALA A 88 3.32 20.16 4.07
N GLY A 89 3.01 20.15 2.76
CA GLY A 89 1.80 20.77 2.20
C GLY A 89 0.66 19.80 1.91
N SER A 90 0.75 18.54 2.32
CA SER A 90 -0.35 17.57 2.14
C SER A 90 -1.40 17.70 3.25
N GLY A 91 -2.63 17.21 2.99
CA GLY A 91 -3.65 17.12 4.03
C GLY A 91 -3.22 16.24 5.20
N GLU A 92 -2.46 15.19 4.93
CA GLU A 92 -1.90 14.30 5.95
C GLU A 92 -0.86 15.01 6.84
N ASN A 93 -0.08 15.95 6.29
CA ASN A 93 0.80 16.80 7.11
C ASN A 93 0.01 17.69 8.08
N ASP A 94 -1.16 18.18 7.66
CA ASP A 94 -2.07 18.94 8.54
C ASP A 94 -2.68 18.05 9.61
N GLU A 95 -3.06 16.81 9.31
CA GLU A 95 -3.56 15.82 10.28
C GLU A 95 -2.56 15.54 11.40
N PHE A 96 -1.26 15.46 11.08
CA PHE A 96 -0.19 15.36 12.06
C PHE A 96 0.24 16.71 12.65
N GLY A 97 -0.42 17.79 12.24
CA GLY A 97 -0.11 19.15 12.63
C GLY A 97 -0.56 19.50 14.05
N THR A 98 -0.49 20.78 14.36
CA THR A 98 -0.99 21.31 15.62
C THR A 98 -2.38 21.90 15.44
N VAL A 99 -3.09 22.14 16.56
CA VAL A 99 -4.39 22.84 16.58
C VAL A 99 -4.37 24.24 15.95
N LYS A 100 -3.18 24.79 15.69
CA LYS A 100 -2.96 26.06 14.98
C LYS A 100 -2.61 25.86 13.51
N ASN A 101 -2.90 24.67 12.95
CA ASN A 101 -2.60 24.28 11.57
C ASN A 101 -1.11 24.45 11.17
N THR A 102 -0.21 24.17 12.11
CA THR A 102 1.20 24.05 11.78
C THR A 102 1.46 22.64 11.30
N PRO A 103 1.68 22.40 9.99
CA PRO A 103 1.85 21.06 9.45
C PRO A 103 3.14 20.42 9.99
N ARG A 104 3.15 19.08 10.03
CA ARG A 104 4.29 18.30 10.52
C ARG A 104 4.58 17.13 9.60
N HIS A 105 5.85 16.78 9.53
CA HIS A 105 6.26 15.52 8.92
C HIS A 105 5.97 14.33 9.83
N PHE A 106 5.71 13.17 9.22
CA PHE A 106 5.55 11.92 9.94
C PHE A 106 6.47 10.80 9.40
N THR A 107 7.32 11.13 8.40
CA THR A 107 8.37 10.25 7.90
C THR A 107 9.73 10.94 7.94
N ALA A 108 10.74 10.21 8.41
CA ALA A 108 12.13 10.70 8.36
C ALA A 108 12.60 10.98 6.92
N PHE A 109 12.03 10.27 5.94
CA PHE A 109 12.35 10.45 4.53
C PHE A 109 11.99 11.86 4.03
N SER A 110 10.80 12.34 4.34
CA SER A 110 10.33 13.65 3.91
C SER A 110 10.94 14.76 4.74
N SER A 111 11.00 14.60 6.07
CA SER A 111 11.62 15.57 6.97
C SER A 111 13.08 15.88 6.59
N ALA A 112 13.86 14.86 6.21
CA ALA A 112 15.25 15.06 5.78
C ALA A 112 15.41 15.83 4.44
N ARG A 113 14.31 16.02 3.70
CA ARG A 113 14.29 16.67 2.38
C ARG A 113 13.51 17.97 2.37
N ASP A 114 12.97 18.37 3.49
CA ASP A 114 12.22 19.62 3.62
C ASP A 114 13.19 20.82 3.73
N PRO A 115 13.19 21.74 2.75
CA PRO A 115 14.04 22.92 2.79
C PRO A 115 13.62 23.94 3.87
N LYS A 116 12.39 23.82 4.40
CA LYS A 116 11.87 24.73 5.45
C LYS A 116 11.99 24.12 6.85
N HIS A 117 12.45 22.88 6.95
CA HIS A 117 12.67 22.21 8.23
C HIS A 117 11.42 22.16 9.14
N HIS A 118 10.23 21.90 8.58
CA HIS A 118 9.04 21.66 9.40
C HIS A 118 9.30 20.56 10.43
N ALA A 119 8.69 20.71 11.59
CA ALA A 119 8.86 19.76 12.69
C ALA A 119 8.32 18.36 12.35
N MET A 120 8.92 17.34 12.95
CA MET A 120 8.33 16.00 12.99
C MET A 120 7.16 15.97 13.97
N ALA A 121 6.15 15.18 13.67
CA ALA A 121 5.11 14.82 14.63
C ALA A 121 5.74 14.04 15.82
N PRO A 122 5.15 14.11 17.02
CA PRO A 122 5.62 13.33 18.13
C PRO A 122 5.66 11.83 17.82
N ALA A 123 6.75 11.16 18.20
CA ALA A 123 6.93 9.72 17.92
C ALA A 123 5.77 8.84 18.41
N LYS A 124 5.13 9.24 19.53
CA LYS A 124 3.95 8.55 20.06
C LYS A 124 2.75 8.65 19.11
N GLU A 125 2.53 9.80 18.49
CA GLU A 125 1.44 10.00 17.53
C GLU A 125 1.68 9.16 16.28
N ILE A 126 2.90 9.20 15.73
CA ILE A 126 3.28 8.37 14.57
C ILE A 126 3.08 6.88 14.90
N ALA A 127 3.56 6.42 16.05
CA ALA A 127 3.44 5.02 16.45
C ALA A 127 1.98 4.55 16.64
N LEU A 128 1.07 5.44 17.06
CA LEU A 128 -0.36 5.11 17.20
C LEU A 128 -1.04 4.88 15.84
N LEU A 129 -0.55 5.51 14.78
CA LEU A 129 -1.11 5.42 13.43
C LEU A 129 -0.37 4.40 12.54
N ASP A 130 0.73 3.83 13.03
CA ASP A 130 1.48 2.79 12.33
C ASP A 130 1.12 1.39 12.88
N PRO A 131 0.32 0.60 12.15
CA PRO A 131 -0.07 -0.73 12.60
C PRO A 131 1.14 -1.67 12.78
N PHE A 132 2.22 -1.49 12.01
CA PHE A 132 3.42 -2.31 12.13
C PHE A 132 4.18 -2.11 13.43
N THR A 133 3.97 -1.01 14.13
CA THR A 133 4.54 -0.79 15.47
C THR A 133 3.79 -1.56 16.55
N SER A 134 2.57 -1.99 16.28
CA SER A 134 1.67 -2.59 17.27
C SER A 134 1.39 -4.07 17.02
N ILE A 135 1.33 -4.52 15.76
CA ILE A 135 0.83 -5.85 15.38
C ILE A 135 1.64 -7.01 15.97
N SER A 136 2.93 -6.82 16.21
CA SER A 136 3.82 -7.83 16.79
C SER A 136 4.04 -7.68 18.30
N ARG A 137 3.43 -6.70 18.95
CA ARG A 137 3.59 -6.47 20.40
C ARG A 137 2.83 -7.51 21.21
N LYS A 138 3.44 -7.96 22.32
CA LYS A 138 2.85 -8.94 23.24
C LYS A 138 1.98 -8.30 24.32
N ASP A 139 2.10 -6.98 24.52
CA ASP A 139 1.43 -6.20 25.56
C ASP A 139 0.18 -5.48 25.04
N VAL A 140 -0.27 -5.81 23.84
CA VAL A 140 -1.50 -5.27 23.25
C VAL A 140 -2.52 -6.37 23.01
N THR A 141 -3.79 -6.05 23.16
CA THR A 141 -4.89 -6.92 22.78
C THR A 141 -5.20 -6.70 21.30
N VAL A 142 -5.02 -7.75 20.52
CA VAL A 142 -5.31 -7.73 19.08
C VAL A 142 -6.64 -8.42 18.84
N ALA A 143 -7.48 -7.85 17.97
CA ALA A 143 -8.72 -8.51 17.57
C ALA A 143 -8.40 -9.88 16.93
N PRO A 144 -9.15 -10.95 17.24
CA PRO A 144 -8.85 -12.30 16.74
C PRO A 144 -9.12 -12.44 15.24
N HIS A 145 -9.89 -11.52 14.66
CA HIS A 145 -10.28 -11.57 13.26
C HIS A 145 -10.17 -10.17 12.63
N PHE A 146 -9.48 -10.09 11.52
CA PHE A 146 -9.41 -8.90 10.69
C PHE A 146 -9.97 -9.21 9.30
N ARG A 147 -10.67 -8.26 8.72
CA ARG A 147 -11.10 -8.30 7.34
C ARG A 147 -10.67 -7.03 6.63
N ILE A 148 -9.71 -7.16 5.73
CA ILE A 148 -9.21 -6.05 4.92
C ILE A 148 -9.83 -6.16 3.53
N ARG A 149 -10.40 -5.06 3.03
CA ARG A 149 -10.94 -4.98 1.66
C ARG A 149 -10.23 -3.85 0.93
N HIS A 150 -9.93 -4.11 -0.33
CA HIS A 150 -9.32 -3.15 -1.23
C HIS A 150 -10.03 -3.22 -2.58
N GLY A 151 -10.43 -2.07 -3.12
CA GLY A 151 -11.07 -2.00 -4.43
C GLY A 151 -10.06 -2.16 -5.56
N PHE A 152 -10.45 -2.84 -6.65
CA PHE A 152 -9.61 -2.96 -7.84
C PHE A 152 -9.25 -1.57 -8.41
N GLU A 153 -10.15 -0.61 -8.32
CA GLU A 153 -9.99 0.77 -8.79
C GLU A 153 -9.67 1.76 -7.66
N ASP A 154 -9.10 1.30 -6.55
CA ASP A 154 -8.61 2.23 -5.52
C ASP A 154 -7.46 3.06 -6.11
N ARG A 155 -7.71 4.36 -6.22
CA ARG A 155 -6.78 5.30 -6.85
C ARG A 155 -5.81 5.94 -5.87
N ASP A 156 -6.06 5.81 -4.58
CA ASP A 156 -5.30 6.50 -3.54
C ASP A 156 -4.31 5.59 -2.84
N THR A 157 -4.70 4.34 -2.58
CA THR A 157 -3.87 3.37 -1.87
C THR A 157 -3.59 2.17 -2.74
N VAL A 158 -2.33 1.84 -2.93
CA VAL A 158 -1.95 0.64 -3.70
C VAL A 158 -2.20 -0.62 -2.87
N LEU A 159 -2.66 -1.71 -3.51
CA LEU A 159 -2.95 -3.00 -2.86
C LEU A 159 -1.77 -3.53 -2.01
N ALA A 160 -0.54 -3.18 -2.36
CA ALA A 160 0.64 -3.59 -1.60
C ALA A 160 0.59 -3.15 -0.12
N VAL A 161 -0.05 -2.01 0.19
CA VAL A 161 -0.18 -1.52 1.58
C VAL A 161 -1.09 -2.42 2.40
N PRO A 162 -2.40 -2.59 2.05
CA PRO A 162 -3.29 -3.47 2.82
C PRO A 162 -2.84 -4.94 2.79
N ALA A 163 -2.23 -5.42 1.72
CA ALA A 163 -1.67 -6.77 1.65
C ALA A 163 -0.51 -6.95 2.64
N SER A 164 0.36 -5.95 2.79
CA SER A 164 1.47 -6.02 3.77
C SER A 164 0.97 -6.01 5.22
N VAL A 165 -0.19 -5.40 5.49
CA VAL A 165 -0.82 -5.42 6.83
C VAL A 165 -1.49 -6.76 7.10
N ALA A 166 -2.00 -7.44 6.05
CA ALA A 166 -2.70 -8.71 6.17
C ALA A 166 -1.75 -9.91 6.31
N LEU A 167 -0.52 -9.80 5.83
CA LEU A 167 0.53 -10.84 5.84
C LEU A 167 1.34 -10.82 7.14
#